data_fd691c84d2814124a1402093ef2cfba9
#
_entry.id   fd691c84d2814124a1402093ef2cfba9
#
_cell.length_a   1.000
_cell.length_b   1.000
_cell.length_c   1.000
_cell.angle_alpha   90.00
_cell.angle_beta   90.00
_cell.angle_gamma   90.00
#
_symmetry.space_group_name_H-M   'P 1'
#
loop_
_entity.id
_entity.type
_entity.pdbx_description
1 polymer ?
#
loop_
_entity_poly.entity_id
_entity_poly.type
_entity_poly.pdbx_seq_one_letter_code
_entity_poly.pdbx_strand_id
1 'polypeptide(L)'
;MNMHFRKARTGPVLSRDEGQRQGRVVKSALAALGSADARAFLNAHHDGLRGRPLDLALASDAGLEAVEAALGAETRRGAAGR
;
A
#
# COMPACT_ATOMS: atom_id res chain seq x y z
N MET A 1 19.72 25.68 11.37
CA MET A 1 19.43 25.43 11.28
C MET A 1 18.98 24.80 10.94
N ASN A 2 19.01 24.89 11.02
CA ASN A 2 18.54 24.28 10.79
C ASN A 2 17.90 23.74 10.61
N MET A 3 18.00 23.80 10.76
CA MET A 3 17.45 23.33 10.72
C MET A 3 16.74 23.08 10.34
N HIS A 4 16.86 23.38 10.24
CA HIS A 4 16.26 23.18 9.84
C HIS A 4 15.75 22.54 9.27
N PHE A 5 15.99 22.36 9.15
CA PHE A 5 15.56 21.62 8.52
C PHE A 5 14.72 20.96 8.55
N ARG A 6 14.58 20.70 9.13
CA ARG A 6 13.90 20.05 9.21
C ARG A 6 12.77 20.24 9.21
N LYS A 7 12.53 20.55 9.55
CA LYS A 7 11.41 20.81 9.52
C LYS A 7 10.86 21.03 8.42
N ALA A 8 11.34 21.26 7.88
CA ALA A 8 10.81 21.43 6.67
C ALA A 8 10.08 20.31 6.13
N ARG A 9 9.79 19.42 6.82
CA ARG A 9 9.07 18.37 6.31
C ARG A 9 7.68 18.65 6.31
N THR A 10 7.21 19.35 5.42
CA THR A 10 5.83 19.63 5.37
C THR A 10 5.21 18.78 4.36
N GLY A 11 5.35 18.21 3.60
CA GLY A 11 4.61 17.42 2.67
C GLY A 11 4.67 15.97 3.04
N PRO A 12 4.16 15.11 2.23
CA PRO A 12 4.13 13.68 2.49
C PRO A 12 5.48 13.05 2.23
N VAL A 13 6.46 13.44 3.00
CA VAL A 13 7.77 12.85 2.88
C VAL A 13 7.79 11.56 3.69
N LEU A 14 8.03 10.47 3.04
CA LEU A 14 8.04 9.18 3.67
C LEU A 14 9.40 8.91 4.31
N SER A 15 9.40 8.21 5.44
CA SER A 15 10.63 7.70 6.00
C SER A 15 11.18 6.61 5.07
N ARG A 16 12.41 6.20 5.31
CA ARG A 16 12.99 5.14 4.49
C ARG A 16 12.14 3.88 4.54
N ASP A 17 11.71 3.49 5.73
CA ASP A 17 10.92 2.27 5.88
C ASP A 17 9.58 2.40 5.19
N GLU A 18 8.93 3.55 5.31
CA GLU A 18 7.68 3.77 4.63
C GLU A 18 7.85 3.72 3.11
N GLY A 19 8.93 4.32 2.63
CA GLY A 19 9.21 4.30 1.19
C GLY A 19 9.42 2.89 0.68
N GLN A 20 10.13 2.07 1.45
CA GLN A 20 10.34 0.68 1.05
C GLN A 20 9.04 -0.10 1.04
N ARG A 21 8.21 0.09 2.07
CA ARG A 21 6.92 -0.58 2.12
C ARG A 21 6.01 -0.12 0.98
N GLN A 22 6.05 1.18 0.67
CA GLN A 22 5.28 1.70 -0.44
C GLN A 22 5.71 1.03 -1.75
N GLY A 23 6.99 0.99 -2.02
CA GLY A 23 7.49 0.36 -3.24
C GLY A 23 7.08 -1.09 -3.34
N ARG A 24 7.18 -1.81 -2.23
CA ARG A 24 6.83 -3.22 -2.20
C ARG A 24 5.34 -3.44 -2.44
N VAL A 25 4.48 -2.68 -1.78
CA VAL A 25 3.04 -2.89 -1.93
C VAL A 25 2.57 -2.48 -3.32
N VAL A 26 3.15 -1.44 -3.88
CA VAL A 26 2.79 -1.03 -5.23
C VAL A 26 3.19 -2.11 -6.23
N LYS A 27 4.38 -2.65 -6.11
CA LYS A 27 4.82 -3.72 -6.97
C LYS A 27 3.93 -4.94 -6.85
N SER A 28 3.60 -5.33 -5.61
CA SER A 28 2.73 -6.48 -5.38
C SER A 28 1.36 -6.26 -6.00
N ALA A 29 0.81 -5.07 -5.84
CA ALA A 29 -0.51 -4.77 -6.39
C ALA A 29 -0.50 -4.76 -7.90
N LEU A 30 0.54 -4.17 -8.50
CA LEU A 30 0.66 -4.15 -9.96
C LEU A 30 0.76 -5.56 -10.52
N ALA A 31 1.55 -6.40 -9.88
CA ALA A 31 1.71 -7.77 -10.33
C ALA A 31 0.43 -8.58 -10.22
N ALA A 32 -0.34 -8.31 -9.17
CA ALA A 32 -1.56 -9.07 -8.92
C ALA A 32 -2.74 -8.59 -9.74
N LEU A 33 -2.88 -7.28 -9.92
CA LEU A 33 -4.13 -6.70 -10.44
C LEU A 33 -3.97 -5.88 -11.72
N GLY A 34 -2.75 -5.51 -12.09
CA GLY A 34 -2.55 -4.58 -13.19
C GLY A 34 -2.71 -3.14 -12.72
N SER A 35 -2.32 -2.18 -13.55
CA SER A 35 -2.15 -0.80 -13.08
C SER A 35 -3.44 -0.12 -12.65
N ALA A 36 -4.51 -0.27 -13.41
CA ALA A 36 -5.76 0.41 -13.07
C ALA A 36 -6.37 -0.16 -11.80
N ASP A 37 -6.46 -1.49 -11.72
CA ASP A 37 -7.07 -2.14 -10.57
C ASP A 37 -6.19 -2.01 -9.33
N ALA A 38 -4.87 -2.02 -9.51
CA ALA A 38 -3.95 -1.84 -8.40
C ALA A 38 -4.16 -0.48 -7.75
N ARG A 39 -4.28 0.55 -8.57
CA ARG A 39 -4.50 1.90 -8.05
C ARG A 39 -5.82 1.98 -7.31
N ALA A 40 -6.87 1.43 -7.89
CA ALA A 40 -8.18 1.44 -7.26
C ALA A 40 -8.15 0.69 -5.92
N PHE A 41 -7.53 -0.47 -5.91
CA PHE A 41 -7.44 -1.28 -4.69
C PHE A 41 -6.70 -0.53 -3.58
N LEU A 42 -5.55 0.03 -3.90
CA LEU A 42 -4.70 0.65 -2.89
C LEU A 42 -5.33 1.91 -2.29
N ASN A 43 -6.15 2.61 -3.05
CA ASN A 43 -6.68 3.89 -2.62
C ASN A 43 -8.09 3.87 -2.10
N ALA A 44 -8.80 2.76 -2.19
CA ALA A 44 -10.16 2.68 -1.70
C ALA A 44 -10.21 1.96 -0.37
N HIS A 45 -11.19 2.32 0.46
CA HIS A 45 -11.39 1.63 1.72
C HIS A 45 -11.67 0.15 1.45
N HIS A 46 -11.03 -0.72 2.22
CA HIS A 46 -11.22 -2.16 2.11
C HIS A 46 -11.80 -2.67 3.41
N ASP A 47 -13.02 -3.18 3.37
CA ASP A 47 -13.72 -3.58 4.58
C ASP A 47 -12.97 -4.66 5.35
N GLY A 48 -12.46 -5.64 4.66
CA GLY A 48 -11.73 -6.73 5.30
C GLY A 48 -10.49 -6.27 6.02
N LEU A 49 -9.88 -5.20 5.53
CA LEU A 49 -8.68 -4.63 6.14
C LEU A 49 -9.00 -3.49 7.10
N ARG A 50 -10.22 -3.01 7.06
CA ARG A 50 -10.68 -1.92 7.91
C ARG A 50 -9.94 -0.62 7.66
N GLY A 51 -9.60 -0.38 6.42
CA GLY A 51 -8.92 0.85 6.06
C GLY A 51 -8.47 0.83 4.62
N ARG A 52 -7.78 1.87 4.23
CA ARG A 52 -7.23 1.97 2.90
C ARG A 52 -5.94 1.14 2.84
N PRO A 53 -5.85 0.18 1.91
CA PRO A 53 -4.68 -0.70 1.89
C PRO A 53 -3.35 0.02 1.85
N LEU A 54 -3.26 1.11 1.09
CA LEU A 54 -2.00 1.85 1.03
C LEU A 54 -1.59 2.38 2.41
N ASP A 55 -2.55 2.93 3.16
CA ASP A 55 -2.26 3.45 4.50
C ASP A 55 -1.76 2.34 5.43
N LEU A 56 -2.40 1.19 5.38
CA LEU A 56 -2.02 0.08 6.23
C LEU A 56 -0.64 -0.45 5.91
N ALA A 57 -0.34 -0.55 4.62
CA ALA A 57 0.97 -1.04 4.18
C ALA A 57 2.08 -0.10 4.60
N LEU A 58 1.83 1.21 4.57
CA LEU A 58 2.84 2.18 4.98
C LEU A 58 3.05 2.21 6.48
N ALA A 59 2.01 1.89 7.25
CA ALA A 59 2.05 2.04 8.69
C ALA A 59 2.95 1.00 9.38
N SER A 60 3.00 -0.22 8.86
CA SER A 60 3.78 -1.27 9.53
C SER A 60 4.01 -2.44 8.60
N ASP A 61 4.98 -3.26 8.96
CA ASP A 61 5.22 -4.49 8.22
C ASP A 61 4.04 -5.45 8.31
N ALA A 62 3.40 -5.51 9.47
CA ALA A 62 2.21 -6.34 9.62
C ALA A 62 1.09 -5.86 8.71
N GLY A 63 0.95 -4.54 8.58
CA GLY A 63 -0.03 -3.99 7.66
C GLY A 63 0.28 -4.33 6.22
N LEU A 64 1.54 -4.25 5.85
CA LEU A 64 1.97 -4.63 4.50
C LEU A 64 1.64 -6.09 4.22
N GLU A 65 1.92 -6.98 5.17
CA GLU A 65 1.64 -8.40 4.99
C GLU A 65 0.14 -8.65 4.85
N ALA A 66 -0.66 -7.94 5.64
CA ALA A 66 -2.11 -8.08 5.55
C ALA A 66 -2.61 -7.65 4.18
N VAL A 67 -2.06 -6.57 3.64
CA VAL A 67 -2.45 -6.10 2.32
C VAL A 67 -2.02 -7.10 1.24
N GLU A 68 -0.84 -7.67 1.37
CA GLU A 68 -0.38 -8.65 0.39
C GLU A 68 -1.25 -9.91 0.43
N ALA A 69 -1.70 -10.31 1.61
CA ALA A 69 -2.62 -11.42 1.72
C ALA A 69 -3.96 -11.12 1.06
N ALA A 70 -4.45 -9.89 1.24
CA ALA A 70 -5.69 -9.47 0.59
C ALA A 70 -5.55 -9.44 -0.92
N LEU A 71 -4.38 -9.01 -1.42
CA LEU A 71 -4.12 -9.03 -2.85
C LEU A 71 -4.17 -10.45 -3.41
N GLY A 72 -3.63 -11.40 -2.67
CA GLY A 72 -3.69 -12.79 -3.09
C GLY A 72 -5.12 -13.30 -3.16
N ALA A 73 -5.95 -12.90 -2.21
CA ALA A 73 -7.36 -13.28 -2.21
C ALA A 73 -8.10 -12.65 -3.39
N GLU A 74 -7.80 -11.39 -3.70
CA GLU A 74 -8.43 -10.72 -4.84
C GLU A 74 -8.05 -11.41 -6.16
N THR A 75 -6.80 -11.80 -6.28
CA THR A 75 -6.34 -12.48 -7.48
C THR A 75 -7.05 -13.82 -7.66
N ARG A 76 -7.18 -14.58 -6.59
CA ARG A 76 -7.84 -15.87 -6.65
C ARG A 76 -9.32 -15.71 -6.98
N ARG A 77 -9.96 -14.71 -6.39
CA ARG A 77 -11.37 -14.47 -6.64
C ARG A 77 -11.60 -14.07 -8.09
N GLY A 78 -10.73 -13.22 -8.63
CA GLY A 78 -10.82 -12.83 -10.02
C GLY A 78 -10.65 -14.02 -10.95
N ALA A 79 -9.68 -14.89 -10.67
CA ALA A 79 -9.46 -16.08 -11.48
C ALA A 79 -10.66 -17.02 -11.40
N ALA A 80 -11.19 -17.21 -10.19
CA ALA A 80 -12.34 -18.10 -10.02
C ALA A 80 -13.58 -17.57 -10.70
N GLY A 81 -13.70 -16.26 -10.80
CA GLY A 81 -14.86 -15.65 -11.42
C GLY A 81 -14.86 -15.70 -12.94
N ARG A 82 -13.80 -16.19 -13.52
CA ARG A 82 -13.75 -16.31 -14.95
C ARG A 82 -14.11 -17.68 -15.41
#